data_2a10de774986cf90a483a355ff175850
#
_entry.id   2a10de774986cf90a483a355ff175850
#
_cell.length_a   1.000
_cell.length_b   1.000
_cell.length_c   1.000
_cell.angle_alpha   90.00
_cell.angle_beta   90.00
_cell.angle_gamma   90.00
#
_symmetry.space_group_name_H-M   'P 1'
#
loop_
_entity.id
_entity.type
_entity.pdbx_description
1 polymer ?
#
loop_
_entity_poly.entity_id
_entity_poly.type
_entity_poly.pdbx_seq_one_letter_code
_entity_poly.pdbx_strand_id
1 'polypeptide(L)'
;AIHYKSNTVYLKFLVVPILVFAVAYFIGRKELFSNSFNRVVHYNKAYQPPAPFYFVLNDTNLEVIKGKSLEIFIEPVGELLPDEVRIKFEGQSYSMKNADHIFSFKFDNVEKSFSFYAEANGLRSQNFSVHTIETPSIVDFSMELKFPKYLRRKDEVVSNTGNIKLPEG
;
A
#
# COMPACT_ATOMS: atom_id res chain seq x y z
N ALA A 1 35.42 -62.91 -9.54
CA ALA A 1 34.20 -63.14 -10.34
C ALA A 1 33.00 -62.56 -9.61
N ILE A 2 32.34 -61.56 -10.13
CA ILE A 2 31.18 -60.92 -9.54
C ILE A 2 29.97 -61.81 -9.82
N HIS A 3 29.40 -62.40 -8.75
CA HIS A 3 28.22 -63.27 -8.88
C HIS A 3 26.96 -62.42 -9.16
N TYR A 4 26.60 -62.29 -10.41
CA TYR A 4 25.41 -61.52 -10.85
C TYR A 4 24.09 -62.08 -10.30
N LYS A 5 23.97 -63.38 -10.02
CA LYS A 5 22.73 -64.00 -9.54
C LYS A 5 22.38 -63.69 -8.08
N SER A 6 23.37 -63.34 -7.24
CA SER A 6 23.09 -62.99 -5.83
C SER A 6 22.59 -61.56 -5.66
N ASN A 7 22.88 -60.65 -6.60
CA ASN A 7 22.50 -59.24 -6.51
C ASN A 7 21.08 -58.95 -6.98
N THR A 8 20.41 -59.87 -7.68
CA THR A 8 19.04 -59.65 -8.16
C THR A 8 18.00 -59.62 -7.05
N VAL A 9 18.30 -60.27 -5.89
CA VAL A 9 17.41 -60.20 -4.70
C VAL A 9 17.46 -58.82 -4.09
N TYR A 10 18.63 -58.22 -3.98
CA TYR A 10 18.79 -56.86 -3.47
C TYR A 10 18.21 -55.79 -4.42
N LEU A 11 18.25 -56.05 -5.74
CA LEU A 11 17.64 -55.17 -6.74
C LEU A 11 16.11 -55.07 -6.54
N LYS A 12 15.44 -56.18 -6.19
CA LYS A 12 14.00 -56.18 -5.88
C LYS A 12 13.68 -55.35 -4.64
N PHE A 13 14.53 -55.37 -3.62
CA PHE A 13 14.38 -54.55 -2.43
C PHE A 13 14.62 -53.05 -2.73
N LEU A 14 15.40 -52.70 -3.75
CA LEU A 14 15.65 -51.34 -4.16
C LEU A 14 14.48 -50.75 -5.01
N VAL A 15 13.80 -51.62 -5.79
CA VAL A 15 12.65 -51.19 -6.60
C VAL A 15 11.47 -50.75 -5.74
N VAL A 16 11.24 -51.40 -4.59
CA VAL A 16 10.12 -51.08 -3.69
C VAL A 16 10.20 -49.60 -3.18
N PRO A 17 11.30 -49.14 -2.58
CA PRO A 17 11.39 -47.74 -2.13
C PRO A 17 11.32 -46.73 -3.28
N ILE A 18 11.88 -47.05 -4.45
CA ILE A 18 11.77 -46.19 -5.64
C ILE A 18 10.31 -46.06 -6.07
N LEU A 19 9.56 -47.18 -6.06
CA LEU A 19 8.15 -47.17 -6.45
C LEU A 19 7.30 -46.42 -5.43
N VAL A 20 7.56 -46.61 -4.12
CA VAL A 20 6.91 -45.83 -3.06
C VAL A 20 7.21 -44.34 -3.21
N PHE A 21 8.46 -43.96 -3.52
CA PHE A 21 8.86 -42.58 -3.72
C PHE A 21 8.18 -41.99 -4.97
N ALA A 22 8.11 -42.77 -6.07
CA ALA A 22 7.40 -42.33 -7.28
C ALA A 22 5.91 -42.12 -7.03
N VAL A 23 5.25 -43.07 -6.33
CA VAL A 23 3.84 -42.95 -5.96
C VAL A 23 3.61 -41.72 -5.05
N ALA A 24 4.47 -41.55 -4.04
CA ALA A 24 4.41 -40.37 -3.16
C ALA A 24 4.64 -39.07 -3.92
N TYR A 25 5.50 -39.08 -4.93
CA TYR A 25 5.75 -37.92 -5.79
C TYR A 25 4.54 -37.59 -6.69
N PHE A 26 3.84 -38.58 -7.23
CA PHE A 26 2.67 -38.40 -8.08
C PHE A 26 1.39 -38.06 -7.31
N ILE A 27 1.22 -38.65 -6.10
CA ILE A 27 0.04 -38.41 -5.24
C ILE A 27 0.26 -37.21 -4.31
N GLY A 28 1.51 -37.01 -3.82
CA GLY A 28 1.90 -35.86 -3.01
C GLY A 28 1.88 -34.58 -3.85
N ARG A 29 1.31 -33.54 -3.29
CA ARG A 29 1.36 -32.20 -3.91
C ARG A 29 2.80 -31.87 -4.26
N LYS A 30 3.07 -31.62 -5.54
CA LYS A 30 4.41 -31.27 -6.07
C LYS A 30 5.10 -30.15 -5.28
N GLU A 31 4.33 -29.27 -4.67
CA GLU A 31 4.76 -28.13 -3.86
C GLU A 31 5.52 -28.55 -2.59
N LEU A 32 5.12 -29.64 -1.93
CA LEU A 32 5.75 -30.10 -0.68
C LEU A 32 7.20 -30.57 -0.91
N PHE A 33 7.43 -31.28 -2.00
CA PHE A 33 8.76 -31.78 -2.34
C PHE A 33 9.66 -30.68 -2.91
N SER A 34 9.11 -29.80 -3.75
CA SER A 34 9.85 -28.68 -4.33
C SER A 34 10.32 -27.70 -3.24
N ASN A 35 9.47 -27.38 -2.28
CA ASN A 35 9.81 -26.46 -1.19
C ASN A 35 10.85 -27.07 -0.24
N SER A 36 10.72 -28.36 0.09
CA SER A 36 11.69 -29.05 0.97
C SER A 36 13.05 -29.21 0.28
N PHE A 37 13.07 -29.58 -1.00
CA PHE A 37 14.29 -29.70 -1.78
C PHE A 37 15.01 -28.36 -1.92
N ASN A 38 14.27 -27.27 -2.23
CA ASN A 38 14.84 -25.93 -2.33
C ASN A 38 15.44 -25.44 -1.00
N ARG A 39 14.87 -25.83 0.14
CA ARG A 39 15.44 -25.52 1.46
C ARG A 39 16.78 -26.21 1.70
N VAL A 40 16.91 -27.45 1.27
CA VAL A 40 18.15 -28.24 1.44
C VAL A 40 19.25 -27.75 0.50
N VAL A 41 18.93 -27.49 -0.76
CA VAL A 41 19.91 -27.05 -1.78
C VAL A 41 20.37 -25.61 -1.53
N HIS A 42 19.51 -24.77 -0.98
CA HIS A 42 19.80 -23.35 -0.71
C HIS A 42 19.92 -23.06 0.78
N TYR A 43 20.59 -23.91 1.54
CA TYR A 43 20.74 -23.76 3.01
C TYR A 43 21.40 -22.44 3.44
N ASN A 44 22.10 -21.76 2.53
CA ASN A 44 22.70 -20.43 2.75
C ASN A 44 21.70 -19.27 2.64
N LYS A 45 20.47 -19.51 2.17
CA LYS A 45 19.41 -18.49 2.16
C LYS A 45 18.66 -18.60 3.47
N ALA A 46 18.67 -17.53 4.27
CA ALA A 46 17.77 -17.40 5.42
C ALA A 46 16.33 -17.53 4.90
N TYR A 47 15.73 -18.68 5.13
CA TYR A 47 14.36 -18.94 4.72
C TYR A 47 13.46 -18.25 5.75
N GLN A 48 13.01 -17.05 5.41
CA GLN A 48 11.99 -16.41 6.22
C GLN A 48 10.68 -17.16 6.02
N PRO A 49 10.01 -17.60 7.10
CA PRO A 49 8.66 -18.15 6.98
C PRO A 49 7.76 -17.14 6.26
N PRO A 50 6.77 -17.59 5.49
CA PRO A 50 5.80 -16.69 4.90
C PRO A 50 5.23 -15.80 6.00
N ALA A 51 5.08 -14.51 5.68
CA ALA A 51 4.54 -13.55 6.63
C ALA A 51 3.14 -14.01 7.09
N PRO A 52 2.85 -14.02 8.40
CA PRO A 52 1.57 -14.52 8.92
C PRO A 52 0.39 -13.62 8.49
N PHE A 53 0.64 -12.39 8.08
CA PHE A 53 -0.34 -11.45 7.54
C PHE A 53 0.36 -10.43 6.63
N TYR A 54 -0.44 -9.70 5.86
CA TYR A 54 -0.02 -8.54 5.08
C TYR A 54 -1.03 -7.41 5.28
N PHE A 55 -0.61 -6.18 4.98
CA PHE A 55 -1.45 -4.99 5.14
C PHE A 55 -2.15 -4.63 3.83
N VAL A 56 -3.44 -4.37 3.92
CA VAL A 56 -4.26 -3.82 2.84
C VAL A 56 -4.72 -2.42 3.24
N LEU A 57 -4.54 -1.46 2.37
CA LEU A 57 -5.08 -0.12 2.53
C LEU A 57 -6.46 -0.09 1.86
N ASN A 58 -7.49 0.23 2.62
CA ASN A 58 -8.86 0.24 2.11
C ASN A 58 -9.16 1.49 1.27
N ASP A 59 -8.42 2.57 1.47
CA ASP A 59 -8.58 3.81 0.73
C ASP A 59 -7.75 3.80 -0.56
N THR A 60 -8.43 3.91 -1.69
CA THR A 60 -7.78 3.94 -3.01
C THR A 60 -7.25 5.32 -3.37
N ASN A 61 -7.80 6.39 -2.75
CA ASN A 61 -7.43 7.77 -3.04
C ASN A 61 -6.75 8.41 -1.83
N LEU A 62 -5.43 8.59 -1.93
CA LEU A 62 -4.60 9.26 -0.92
C LEU A 62 -4.35 10.72 -1.30
N GLU A 63 -5.36 11.40 -1.79
CA GLU A 63 -5.30 12.82 -2.11
C GLU A 63 -6.02 13.64 -1.04
N VAL A 64 -5.40 14.72 -0.59
CA VAL A 64 -5.95 15.61 0.43
C VAL A 64 -5.72 17.06 0.06
N ILE A 65 -6.71 17.92 0.29
CA ILE A 65 -6.55 19.36 0.14
C ILE A 65 -5.64 19.87 1.25
N LYS A 66 -4.66 20.69 0.89
CA LYS A 66 -3.72 21.33 1.82
C LYS A 66 -4.45 21.99 3.00
N GLY A 67 -3.98 21.71 4.21
CA GLY A 67 -4.59 22.17 5.46
C GLY A 67 -5.82 21.37 5.91
N LYS A 68 -6.23 20.33 5.19
CA LYS A 68 -7.31 19.44 5.61
C LYS A 68 -6.77 18.18 6.29
N SER A 69 -7.64 17.49 6.99
CA SER A 69 -7.33 16.21 7.61
C SER A 69 -7.60 15.06 6.63
N LEU A 70 -6.80 13.99 6.74
CA LEU A 70 -6.97 12.74 6.01
C LEU A 70 -7.07 11.61 7.02
N GLU A 71 -8.12 10.82 6.97
CA GLU A 71 -8.25 9.59 7.73
C GLU A 71 -8.02 8.40 6.81
N ILE A 72 -7.22 7.45 7.25
CA ILE A 72 -6.89 6.23 6.51
C ILE A 72 -7.30 5.00 7.30
N PHE A 73 -7.59 3.92 6.58
CA PHE A 73 -7.97 2.64 7.15
C PHE A 73 -7.06 1.55 6.58
N ILE A 74 -6.43 0.79 7.48
CA ILE A 74 -5.53 -0.32 7.13
C ILE A 74 -6.08 -1.59 7.75
N GLU A 75 -6.19 -2.64 6.95
CA GLU A 75 -6.64 -3.95 7.36
C GLU A 75 -5.49 -4.97 7.21
N PRO A 76 -5.04 -5.61 8.29
CA PRO A 76 -4.16 -6.76 8.20
C PRO A 76 -4.95 -7.99 7.78
N VAL A 77 -4.48 -8.70 6.76
CA VAL A 77 -5.11 -9.91 6.22
C VAL A 77 -4.15 -11.09 6.35
N GLY A 78 -4.58 -12.17 7.01
CA GLY A 78 -3.74 -13.35 7.22
C GLY A 78 -4.27 -14.28 8.29
N GLU A 79 -3.44 -15.28 8.67
CA GLU A 79 -3.81 -16.28 9.67
C GLU A 79 -3.67 -15.78 11.11
N LEU A 80 -2.69 -14.93 11.38
CA LEU A 80 -2.40 -14.38 12.71
C LEU A 80 -2.42 -12.86 12.63
N LEU A 81 -3.56 -12.28 12.98
CA LEU A 81 -3.76 -10.82 12.95
C LEU A 81 -3.07 -10.14 14.16
N PRO A 82 -2.47 -8.97 13.98
CA PRO A 82 -1.87 -8.20 15.07
C PRO A 82 -2.95 -7.49 15.91
N ASP A 83 -2.70 -7.39 17.22
CA ASP A 83 -3.56 -6.63 18.13
C ASP A 83 -3.28 -5.13 18.05
N GLU A 84 -2.05 -4.74 17.73
CA GLU A 84 -1.60 -3.35 17.60
C GLU A 84 -0.88 -3.14 16.27
N VAL A 85 -1.26 -2.09 15.56
CA VAL A 85 -0.60 -1.60 14.36
C VAL A 85 -0.08 -0.19 14.60
N ARG A 86 1.13 0.08 14.18
CA ARG A 86 1.76 1.39 14.25
C ARG A 86 1.96 1.94 12.86
N ILE A 87 1.66 3.21 12.69
CA ILE A 87 1.98 3.95 11.48
C ILE A 87 3.27 4.73 11.67
N LYS A 88 4.13 4.74 10.65
CA LYS A 88 5.37 5.51 10.66
C LYS A 88 5.40 6.48 9.48
N PHE A 89 5.61 7.75 9.78
CA PHE A 89 5.81 8.82 8.81
C PHE A 89 6.69 9.92 9.41
N GLU A 90 7.43 10.62 8.58
CA GLU A 90 8.36 11.69 8.99
C GLU A 90 9.31 11.30 10.14
N GLY A 91 9.71 10.03 10.19
CA GLY A 91 10.61 9.52 11.23
C GLY A 91 9.95 9.25 12.60
N GLN A 92 8.65 9.50 12.73
CA GLN A 92 7.88 9.26 13.95
C GLN A 92 6.99 8.02 13.83
N SER A 93 6.61 7.45 14.98
CA SER A 93 5.77 6.24 15.07
C SER A 93 4.57 6.50 15.97
N TYR A 94 3.38 6.24 15.46
CA TYR A 94 2.11 6.45 16.17
C TYR A 94 1.31 5.15 16.19
N SER A 95 0.58 4.91 17.29
CA SER A 95 -0.36 3.78 17.37
C SER A 95 -1.65 4.12 16.64
N MET A 96 -2.17 3.16 15.88
CA MET A 96 -3.45 3.28 15.18
C MET A 96 -4.59 2.84 16.09
N LYS A 97 -5.79 3.38 15.88
CA LYS A 97 -7.00 2.96 16.58
C LYS A 97 -7.52 1.68 15.97
N ASN A 98 -7.77 0.67 16.79
CA ASN A 98 -8.32 -0.62 16.37
C ASN A 98 -9.85 -0.62 16.54
N ALA A 99 -10.56 -1.00 15.49
CA ALA A 99 -12.00 -1.29 15.50
C ALA A 99 -12.24 -2.54 14.65
N ASP A 100 -12.47 -3.69 15.28
CA ASP A 100 -12.70 -4.99 14.62
C ASP A 100 -11.62 -5.35 13.59
N HIS A 101 -10.35 -5.26 13.98
CA HIS A 101 -9.17 -5.49 13.13
C HIS A 101 -9.00 -4.51 11.95
N ILE A 102 -9.82 -3.47 11.88
CA ILE A 102 -9.60 -2.33 10.98
C ILE A 102 -8.90 -1.25 11.79
N PHE A 103 -7.72 -0.88 11.34
CA PHE A 103 -6.89 0.11 12.01
C PHE A 103 -7.03 1.45 11.33
N SER A 104 -7.46 2.47 12.07
CA SER A 104 -7.60 3.83 11.55
C SER A 104 -6.57 4.79 12.13
N PHE A 105 -6.15 5.74 11.31
CA PHE A 105 -5.31 6.85 11.73
C PHE A 105 -5.72 8.12 11.00
N LYS A 106 -5.78 9.23 11.74
CA LYS A 106 -6.12 10.53 11.20
C LYS A 106 -4.89 11.43 11.19
N PHE A 107 -4.51 11.88 10.01
CA PHE A 107 -3.53 12.93 9.84
C PHE A 107 -4.26 14.28 9.91
N ASP A 108 -3.91 15.10 10.86
CA ASP A 108 -4.49 16.43 10.98
C ASP A 108 -3.61 17.47 10.28
N ASN A 109 -4.24 18.44 9.61
CA ASN A 109 -3.58 19.58 8.99
C ASN A 109 -2.44 19.18 8.03
N VAL A 110 -2.75 18.44 6.97
CA VAL A 110 -1.75 17.99 5.99
C VAL A 110 -1.30 19.14 5.11
N GLU A 111 -0.07 19.62 5.33
CA GLU A 111 0.52 20.77 4.61
C GLU A 111 1.30 20.37 3.37
N LYS A 112 1.90 19.17 3.36
CA LYS A 112 2.79 18.69 2.30
C LYS A 112 2.53 17.22 1.99
N SER A 113 2.83 16.82 0.79
CA SER A 113 2.86 15.42 0.41
C SER A 113 3.92 14.66 1.21
N PHE A 114 3.60 13.47 1.68
CA PHE A 114 4.48 12.63 2.48
C PHE A 114 4.23 11.15 2.20
N SER A 115 5.12 10.30 2.67
CA SER A 115 4.94 8.85 2.59
C SER A 115 4.89 8.26 3.98
N PHE A 116 4.10 7.20 4.12
CA PHE A 116 3.96 6.45 5.36
C PHE A 116 3.96 4.95 5.11
N TYR A 117 4.12 4.19 6.17
CA TYR A 117 3.94 2.74 6.17
C TYR A 117 3.41 2.26 7.52
N ALA A 118 2.76 1.11 7.51
CA ALA A 118 2.31 0.43 8.71
C ALA A 118 3.32 -0.64 9.13
N GLU A 119 3.43 -0.84 10.44
CA GLU A 119 4.29 -1.87 11.03
C GLU A 119 3.56 -2.54 12.20
N ALA A 120 3.61 -3.87 12.26
CA ALA A 120 3.14 -4.67 13.39
C ALA A 120 3.90 -5.99 13.45
N ASN A 121 4.22 -6.48 14.66
CA ASN A 121 4.91 -7.76 14.89
C ASN A 121 6.20 -7.94 14.06
N GLY A 122 6.95 -6.86 13.81
CA GLY A 122 8.17 -6.88 13.00
C GLY A 122 7.94 -6.95 11.49
N LEU A 123 6.69 -6.95 11.02
CA LEU A 123 6.32 -6.89 9.61
C LEU A 123 5.97 -5.46 9.23
N ARG A 124 6.36 -5.08 8.02
CA ARG A 124 6.16 -3.75 7.46
C ARG A 124 5.34 -3.82 6.18
N SER A 125 4.42 -2.87 6.00
CA SER A 125 3.70 -2.68 4.74
C SER A 125 4.61 -2.12 3.65
N GLN A 126 4.10 -2.06 2.43
CA GLN A 126 4.66 -1.17 1.41
C GLN A 126 4.55 0.30 1.83
N ASN A 127 5.31 1.16 1.16
CA ASN A 127 5.17 2.60 1.35
C ASN A 127 3.94 3.11 0.60
N PHE A 128 3.11 3.87 1.28
CA PHE A 128 1.98 4.60 0.72
C PHE A 128 2.35 6.08 0.64
N SER A 129 1.93 6.76 -0.42
CA SER A 129 2.21 8.17 -0.63
C SER A 129 0.93 8.98 -0.62
N VAL A 130 0.88 10.00 0.24
CA VAL A 130 -0.21 10.99 0.30
C VAL A 130 0.17 12.17 -0.55
N HIS A 131 -0.74 12.58 -1.43
CA HIS A 131 -0.58 13.74 -2.30
C HIS A 131 -1.44 14.90 -1.82
N THR A 132 -0.80 16.05 -1.61
CA THR A 132 -1.50 17.27 -1.23
C THR A 132 -1.87 18.08 -2.46
N ILE A 133 -3.15 18.46 -2.57
CA ILE A 133 -3.69 19.28 -3.64
C ILE A 133 -3.87 20.71 -3.10
N GLU A 134 -3.34 21.68 -3.81
CA GLU A 134 -3.58 23.09 -3.46
C GLU A 134 -5.00 23.50 -3.87
N THR A 135 -5.69 24.20 -2.98
CA THR A 135 -6.98 24.80 -3.32
C THR A 135 -6.73 25.95 -4.28
N PRO A 136 -7.38 25.98 -5.46
CA PRO A 136 -7.29 27.12 -6.36
C PRO A 136 -7.78 28.38 -5.62
N SER A 137 -6.95 29.42 -5.61
CA SER A 137 -7.31 30.73 -5.07
C SER A 137 -7.29 31.75 -6.20
N ILE A 138 -8.28 32.69 -6.17
CA ILE A 138 -8.26 33.81 -7.07
C ILE A 138 -7.21 34.80 -6.56
N VAL A 139 -6.06 34.84 -7.26
CA VAL A 139 -4.94 35.71 -6.89
C VAL A 139 -5.17 37.10 -7.42
N ASP A 140 -5.75 37.20 -8.61
CA ASP A 140 -6.01 38.48 -9.29
C ASP A 140 -7.23 38.38 -10.19
N PHE A 141 -8.03 39.43 -10.26
CA PHE A 141 -9.11 39.56 -11.23
C PHE A 141 -9.25 41.02 -11.67
N SER A 142 -9.62 41.22 -12.91
CA SER A 142 -9.91 42.53 -13.47
C SER A 142 -11.31 42.54 -14.09
N MET A 143 -11.98 43.64 -13.95
CA MET A 143 -13.32 43.85 -14.48
C MET A 143 -13.30 45.02 -15.43
N GLU A 144 -13.68 44.82 -16.69
CA GLU A 144 -13.78 45.88 -17.71
C GLU A 144 -15.21 46.44 -17.68
N LEU A 145 -15.32 47.71 -17.31
CA LEU A 145 -16.57 48.46 -17.30
C LEU A 145 -16.74 49.16 -18.64
N LYS A 146 -17.71 48.73 -19.43
CA LYS A 146 -18.08 49.38 -20.70
C LYS A 146 -19.27 50.30 -20.50
N PHE A 147 -19.06 51.61 -20.68
CA PHE A 147 -20.13 52.58 -20.52
C PHE A 147 -20.82 52.88 -21.87
N PRO A 148 -22.16 52.92 -21.88
CA PRO A 148 -22.91 53.41 -23.05
C PRO A 148 -22.50 54.82 -23.46
N LYS A 149 -22.49 55.10 -24.77
CA LYS A 149 -22.01 56.38 -25.33
C LYS A 149 -22.73 57.61 -24.79
N TYR A 150 -23.99 57.47 -24.35
CA TYR A 150 -24.75 58.60 -23.80
C TYR A 150 -24.22 59.10 -22.46
N LEU A 151 -23.50 58.26 -21.70
CA LEU A 151 -22.89 58.66 -20.42
C LEU A 151 -21.59 59.43 -20.59
N ARG A 152 -21.06 59.55 -21.82
CA ARG A 152 -19.78 60.21 -22.15
C ARG A 152 -18.61 59.86 -21.23
N ARG A 153 -18.65 58.65 -20.66
CA ARG A 153 -17.56 58.05 -19.85
C ARG A 153 -16.72 57.16 -20.72
N LYS A 154 -15.44 57.11 -20.41
CA LYS A 154 -14.51 56.14 -21.02
C LYS A 154 -14.64 54.81 -20.30
N ASP A 155 -14.43 53.74 -21.04
CA ASP A 155 -14.31 52.39 -20.46
C ASP A 155 -13.19 52.39 -19.43
N GLU A 156 -13.42 51.67 -18.30
CA GLU A 156 -12.51 51.66 -17.15
C GLU A 156 -12.24 50.23 -16.78
N VAL A 157 -10.98 49.91 -16.47
CA VAL A 157 -10.58 48.59 -15.95
C VAL A 157 -10.34 48.72 -14.45
N VAL A 158 -11.07 47.96 -13.66
CA VAL A 158 -10.96 47.94 -12.21
C VAL A 158 -10.42 46.57 -11.79
N SER A 159 -9.31 46.58 -11.04
CA SER A 159 -8.65 45.36 -10.59
C SER A 159 -8.82 45.17 -9.08
N ASN A 160 -8.93 43.92 -8.64
CA ASN A 160 -8.91 43.51 -7.23
C ASN A 160 -9.94 44.18 -6.30
N THR A 161 -11.07 44.67 -6.83
CA THR A 161 -12.15 45.19 -6.00
C THR A 161 -13.48 44.52 -6.31
N GLY A 162 -14.14 44.04 -5.26
CA GLY A 162 -15.47 43.43 -5.35
C GLY A 162 -16.63 44.42 -5.24
N ASN A 163 -16.35 45.67 -4.88
CA ASN A 163 -17.37 46.69 -4.70
C ASN A 163 -17.19 47.83 -5.74
N ILE A 164 -18.14 47.91 -6.64
CA ILE A 164 -18.16 48.97 -7.68
C ILE A 164 -19.42 49.81 -7.48
N LYS A 165 -19.26 51.15 -7.44
CA LYS A 165 -20.37 52.09 -7.48
C LYS A 165 -20.62 52.44 -8.91
N LEU A 166 -21.73 52.00 -9.47
CA LEU A 166 -22.17 52.36 -10.80
C LEU A 166 -23.18 53.51 -10.71
N PRO A 167 -23.17 54.47 -11.63
CA PRO A 167 -24.23 55.46 -11.74
C PRO A 167 -25.54 54.78 -12.11
N GLU A 168 -26.60 55.13 -11.42
CA GLU A 168 -27.96 54.75 -11.81
C GLU A 168 -28.30 55.38 -13.17
N GLY A 169 -28.82 54.51 -14.09
CA GLY A 169 -29.22 54.98 -15.42
C GLY A 169 -30.60 55.60 -15.45
#